data_20710cc94d00e1f9d4cf5fe4ec75b66e
#
_entry.id   20710cc94d00e1f9d4cf5fe4ec75b66e
#
_cell.length_a   1.000
_cell.length_b   1.000
_cell.length_c   1.000
_cell.angle_alpha   90.00
_cell.angle_beta   90.00
_cell.angle_gamma   90.00
#
_symmetry.space_group_name_H-M   'P 1'
#
loop_
_entity.id
_entity.type
_entity.pdbx_description
1 polymer ?
#
loop_
_entity_poly.entity_id
_entity_poly.type
_entity_poly.pdbx_seq_one_letter_code
_entity_poly.pdbx_strand_id
1 'polypeptide(L)'
;VPLAWAGYAWGSHLLTLGSLWRGSRARPLATLTFDDGPDPETTPRVLDALAEHGVRGAFFLIGRRAAAYPGVVRRIAAEGHDVGNHTWSHRSLWLCGPRATRREVLDGHDAIAQAAGQPPRYFRAPWGMTNLAMFPLLGPLATPCVFWSVQPEGRRPAEPAQQVARCARRAGPGAIVDLHDADGVPGAGARLTGALPGIVDALRGQGLTLVPLRDLL
;
A
#
# COMPACT_ATOMS: atom_id res chain seq x y z
N VAL A 1 22.38 -15.85 -11.79
CA VAL A 1 21.36 -15.06 -12.53
C VAL A 1 22.10 -14.34 -13.63
N PRO A 2 21.70 -14.44 -14.94
CA PRO A 2 22.35 -13.70 -16.01
C PRO A 2 22.37 -12.19 -15.71
N LEU A 3 23.47 -11.50 -16.02
CA LEU A 3 23.62 -10.04 -15.83
C LEU A 3 22.46 -9.24 -16.43
N ALA A 4 21.92 -9.71 -17.56
CA ALA A 4 20.71 -9.14 -18.18
C ALA A 4 19.48 -9.18 -17.28
N TRP A 5 19.29 -10.24 -16.49
CA TRP A 5 18.18 -10.33 -15.55
C TRP A 5 18.38 -9.42 -14.33
N ALA A 6 19.61 -9.30 -13.85
CA ALA A 6 19.95 -8.35 -12.80
C ALA A 6 19.66 -6.91 -13.27
N GLY A 7 20.06 -6.54 -14.48
CA GLY A 7 19.74 -5.25 -15.09
C GLY A 7 18.22 -5.01 -15.23
N TYR A 8 17.46 -6.02 -15.62
CA TYR A 8 16.01 -5.96 -15.74
C TYR A 8 15.31 -5.74 -14.39
N ALA A 9 15.71 -6.48 -13.37
CA ALA A 9 15.11 -6.40 -12.04
C ALA A 9 15.65 -5.21 -11.23
N TRP A 10 16.95 -4.99 -11.21
CA TRP A 10 17.60 -3.94 -10.41
C TRP A 10 17.70 -2.59 -11.12
N GLY A 11 17.80 -2.58 -12.43
CA GLY A 11 17.83 -1.34 -13.22
C GLY A 11 16.57 -0.50 -12.98
N SER A 12 15.45 -1.13 -12.67
CA SER A 12 14.21 -0.44 -12.29
C SER A 12 14.35 0.39 -11.02
N HIS A 13 15.19 0.00 -10.04
CA HIS A 13 15.45 0.78 -8.84
C HIS A 13 16.33 2.01 -9.10
N LEU A 14 17.21 1.94 -10.12
CA LEU A 14 17.99 3.10 -10.57
C LEU A 14 17.13 4.07 -11.38
N LEU A 15 16.08 3.56 -12.03
CA LEU A 15 15.14 4.30 -12.88
C LEU A 15 13.81 4.61 -12.15
N THR A 16 13.81 4.76 -10.84
CA THR A 16 12.60 5.11 -10.03
C THR A 16 11.97 6.46 -10.42
N LEU A 17 12.16 6.86 -11.67
CA LEU A 17 11.61 8.04 -12.31
C LEU A 17 10.08 8.00 -12.23
N GLY A 18 9.51 8.91 -11.41
CA GLY A 18 8.08 9.03 -11.22
C GLY A 18 7.48 8.16 -10.11
N SER A 19 8.28 7.43 -9.33
CA SER A 19 7.78 6.74 -8.13
C SER A 19 7.73 7.69 -6.93
N LEU A 20 6.64 7.60 -6.17
CA LEU A 20 6.36 8.48 -5.04
C LEU A 20 6.74 7.77 -3.73
N TRP A 21 7.68 8.34 -3.00
CA TRP A 21 8.18 7.79 -1.73
C TRP A 21 7.71 8.59 -0.52
N ARG A 22 7.33 9.83 -0.75
CA ARG A 22 6.96 10.81 0.27
C ARG A 22 6.22 11.97 -0.38
N GLY A 23 5.27 12.57 0.33
CA GLY A 23 4.67 13.84 -0.05
C GLY A 23 5.55 15.05 0.30
N SER A 24 5.02 16.23 0.10
CA SER A 24 5.70 17.49 0.43
C SER A 24 6.02 17.58 1.93
N ARG A 25 7.23 18.03 2.25
CA ARG A 25 7.66 18.31 3.64
C ARG A 25 7.23 19.71 4.12
N ALA A 26 6.70 20.54 3.24
CA ALA A 26 6.28 21.90 3.59
C ALA A 26 4.98 21.96 4.40
N ARG A 27 4.20 20.87 4.38
CA ARG A 27 2.95 20.74 5.14
C ARG A 27 3.08 19.62 6.18
N PRO A 28 2.53 19.78 7.39
CA PRO A 28 2.58 18.74 8.43
C PRO A 28 1.54 17.65 8.16
N LEU A 29 1.57 17.05 6.97
CA LEU A 29 0.66 16.00 6.54
C LEU A 29 1.37 14.65 6.52
N ALA A 30 0.61 13.58 6.80
CA ALA A 30 1.04 12.20 6.62
C ALA A 30 -0.15 11.35 6.15
N THR A 31 0.13 10.19 5.57
CA THR A 31 -0.91 9.23 5.18
C THR A 31 -0.60 7.84 5.71
N LEU A 32 -1.67 7.10 6.02
CA LEU A 32 -1.61 5.67 6.32
C LEU A 32 -1.95 4.89 5.06
N THR A 33 -1.14 3.89 4.75
CA THR A 33 -1.39 2.99 3.63
C THR A 33 -1.37 1.54 4.11
N PHE A 34 -2.20 0.70 3.50
CA PHE A 34 -2.47 -0.66 3.92
C PHE A 34 -2.27 -1.60 2.74
N ASP A 35 -1.39 -2.58 2.89
CA ASP A 35 -1.03 -3.55 1.87
C ASP A 35 -1.62 -4.93 2.16
N ASP A 36 -1.63 -5.80 1.15
CA ASP A 36 -2.01 -7.21 1.17
C ASP A 36 -3.50 -7.53 1.25
N GLY A 37 -4.35 -6.58 1.62
CA GLY A 37 -5.82 -6.76 1.67
C GLY A 37 -6.48 -7.03 0.29
N PRO A 38 -7.82 -7.19 0.26
CA PRO A 38 -8.66 -7.26 1.43
C PRO A 38 -8.61 -8.62 2.12
N ASP A 39 -8.78 -8.61 3.43
CA ASP A 39 -9.07 -9.78 4.25
C ASP A 39 -10.47 -9.64 4.85
N PRO A 40 -11.31 -10.70 4.84
CA PRO A 40 -12.70 -10.60 5.28
C PRO A 40 -12.88 -10.35 6.79
N GLU A 41 -11.86 -10.63 7.61
CA GLU A 41 -11.91 -10.48 9.06
C GLU A 41 -11.16 -9.24 9.54
N THR A 42 -9.94 -9.01 9.03
CA THR A 42 -9.06 -7.97 9.56
C THR A 42 -9.29 -6.61 8.88
N THR A 43 -9.48 -6.56 7.56
CA THR A 43 -9.74 -5.29 6.85
C THR A 43 -10.97 -4.55 7.39
N PRO A 44 -12.14 -5.19 7.66
CA PRO A 44 -13.27 -4.51 8.28
C PRO A 44 -12.95 -3.89 9.64
N ARG A 45 -12.16 -4.55 10.49
CA ARG A 45 -11.75 -4.02 11.80
C ARG A 45 -10.82 -2.82 11.67
N VAL A 46 -9.95 -2.83 10.66
CA VAL A 46 -9.10 -1.67 10.33
C VAL A 46 -9.96 -0.49 9.88
N LEU A 47 -10.97 -0.72 9.05
CA LEU A 47 -11.92 0.32 8.62
C LEU A 47 -12.70 0.91 9.80
N ASP A 48 -13.20 0.05 10.72
CA ASP A 48 -13.88 0.50 11.92
C ASP A 48 -12.98 1.42 12.77
N ALA A 49 -11.74 0.99 13.02
CA ALA A 49 -10.78 1.79 13.78
C ALA A 49 -10.42 3.12 13.08
N LEU A 50 -10.31 3.13 11.76
CA LEU A 50 -10.08 4.36 10.99
C LEU A 50 -11.29 5.32 11.09
N ALA A 51 -12.51 4.79 11.01
CA ALA A 51 -13.74 5.56 11.13
C ALA A 51 -13.88 6.18 12.53
N GLU A 52 -13.60 5.42 13.61
CA GLU A 52 -13.59 5.91 14.99
C GLU A 52 -12.65 7.11 15.18
N HIS A 53 -11.52 7.12 14.46
CA HIS A 53 -10.54 8.21 14.53
C HIS A 53 -10.74 9.29 13.46
N GLY A 54 -11.75 9.15 12.56
CA GLY A 54 -11.98 10.08 11.46
C GLY A 54 -10.80 10.16 10.48
N VAL A 55 -10.09 9.04 10.26
CA VAL A 55 -8.92 8.95 9.39
C VAL A 55 -9.27 8.21 8.10
N ARG A 56 -8.79 8.72 6.97
CA ARG A 56 -8.84 8.02 5.68
C ARG A 56 -7.42 7.72 5.21
N GLY A 57 -7.24 6.54 4.60
CA GLY A 57 -5.95 6.08 4.08
C GLY A 57 -6.06 5.56 2.66
N ALA A 58 -5.05 4.81 2.21
CA ALA A 58 -5.04 4.14 0.92
C ALA A 58 -4.78 2.63 1.09
N PHE A 59 -5.59 1.80 0.42
CA PHE A 59 -5.50 0.35 0.48
C PHE A 59 -4.96 -0.19 -0.84
N PHE A 60 -3.79 -0.80 -0.83
CA PHE A 60 -3.18 -1.47 -1.96
C PHE A 60 -3.58 -2.94 -1.96
N LEU A 61 -4.55 -3.27 -2.78
CA LEU A 61 -5.26 -4.54 -2.74
C LEU A 61 -4.64 -5.57 -3.68
N ILE A 62 -4.60 -6.82 -3.25
CA ILE A 62 -4.25 -7.97 -4.09
C ILE A 62 -5.48 -8.33 -4.95
N GLY A 63 -5.34 -8.32 -6.27
CA GLY A 63 -6.46 -8.50 -7.20
C GLY A 63 -7.27 -9.77 -6.96
N ARG A 64 -6.61 -10.93 -6.74
CA ARG A 64 -7.31 -12.20 -6.42
C ARG A 64 -8.14 -12.13 -5.14
N ARG A 65 -7.68 -11.36 -4.12
CA ARG A 65 -8.43 -11.14 -2.88
C ARG A 65 -9.59 -10.17 -3.11
N ALA A 66 -9.37 -9.12 -3.92
CA ALA A 66 -10.43 -8.20 -4.32
C ALA A 66 -11.57 -8.92 -5.06
N ALA A 67 -11.24 -9.84 -5.97
CA ALA A 67 -12.21 -10.67 -6.65
C ALA A 67 -12.96 -11.62 -5.69
N ALA A 68 -12.28 -12.16 -4.68
CA ALA A 68 -12.90 -13.05 -3.69
C ALA A 68 -13.79 -12.31 -2.68
N TYR A 69 -13.44 -11.08 -2.32
CA TYR A 69 -14.13 -10.29 -1.29
C TYR A 69 -14.57 -8.90 -1.78
N PRO A 70 -15.37 -8.83 -2.87
CA PRO A 70 -15.74 -7.54 -3.48
C PRO A 70 -16.58 -6.66 -2.55
N GLY A 71 -17.28 -7.23 -1.58
CA GLY A 71 -18.02 -6.49 -0.56
C GLY A 71 -17.11 -5.63 0.32
N VAL A 72 -15.94 -6.15 0.71
CA VAL A 72 -14.96 -5.41 1.50
C VAL A 72 -14.35 -4.28 0.67
N VAL A 73 -14.03 -4.54 -0.62
CA VAL A 73 -13.51 -3.52 -1.53
C VAL A 73 -14.50 -2.37 -1.72
N ARG A 74 -15.79 -2.68 -1.91
CA ARG A 74 -16.84 -1.66 -2.00
C ARG A 74 -16.93 -0.82 -0.72
N ARG A 75 -16.78 -1.43 0.45
CA ARG A 75 -16.77 -0.73 1.73
C ARG A 75 -15.58 0.25 1.81
N ILE A 76 -14.36 -0.20 1.47
CA ILE A 76 -13.16 0.67 1.41
C ILE A 76 -13.43 1.91 0.55
N ALA A 77 -13.98 1.72 -0.66
CA ALA A 77 -14.26 2.81 -1.59
C ALA A 77 -15.39 3.73 -1.07
N ALA A 78 -16.47 3.16 -0.52
CA ALA A 78 -17.63 3.91 -0.02
C ALA A 78 -17.29 4.77 1.20
N GLU A 79 -16.37 4.34 2.06
CA GLU A 79 -15.88 5.12 3.21
C GLU A 79 -14.86 6.20 2.81
N GLY A 80 -14.57 6.33 1.50
CA GLY A 80 -13.75 7.40 0.94
C GLY A 80 -12.25 7.19 1.06
N HIS A 81 -11.81 5.95 1.29
CA HIS A 81 -10.40 5.58 1.22
C HIS A 81 -9.94 5.52 -0.25
N ASP A 82 -8.65 5.73 -0.49
CA ASP A 82 -8.07 5.49 -1.79
C ASP A 82 -7.86 4.00 -2.02
N VAL A 83 -8.09 3.54 -3.25
CA VAL A 83 -7.85 2.15 -3.66
C VAL A 83 -6.66 2.11 -4.62
N GLY A 84 -5.71 1.23 -4.33
CA GLY A 84 -4.52 0.97 -5.12
C GLY A 84 -4.43 -0.51 -5.54
N ASN A 85 -3.62 -0.78 -6.57
CA ASN A 85 -3.33 -2.11 -7.08
C ASN A 85 -2.02 -2.64 -6.50
N HIS A 86 -2.07 -3.83 -5.87
CA HIS A 86 -0.92 -4.54 -5.31
C HIS A 86 -0.63 -5.85 -6.05
N THR A 87 -0.79 -5.83 -7.38
CA THR A 87 -0.71 -6.98 -8.30
C THR A 87 -1.86 -7.98 -8.16
N TRP A 88 -1.95 -8.93 -9.10
CA TRP A 88 -2.97 -9.98 -9.06
C TRP A 88 -2.77 -10.97 -7.91
N SER A 89 -1.55 -11.51 -7.77
CA SER A 89 -1.30 -12.64 -6.87
C SER A 89 -0.22 -12.39 -5.82
N HIS A 90 0.27 -11.15 -5.68
CA HIS A 90 1.35 -10.78 -4.76
C HIS A 90 2.67 -11.49 -5.07
N ARG A 91 3.00 -11.68 -6.36
CA ARG A 91 4.30 -12.23 -6.75
C ARG A 91 5.37 -11.14 -6.79
N SER A 92 6.58 -11.51 -6.39
CA SER A 92 7.74 -10.63 -6.61
C SER A 92 7.93 -10.39 -8.11
N LEU A 93 7.84 -9.12 -8.53
CA LEU A 93 8.07 -8.75 -9.92
C LEU A 93 9.51 -8.98 -10.36
N TRP A 94 10.47 -9.09 -9.44
CA TRP A 94 11.84 -9.51 -9.77
C TRP A 94 11.92 -10.92 -10.37
N LEU A 95 10.97 -11.77 -10.05
CA LEU A 95 10.87 -13.14 -10.55
C LEU A 95 9.91 -13.26 -11.75
N CYS A 96 9.31 -12.13 -12.19
CA CYS A 96 8.37 -12.11 -13.29
C CYS A 96 9.02 -11.58 -14.57
N GLY A 97 8.99 -12.38 -15.64
CA GLY A 97 9.29 -11.88 -16.98
C GLY A 97 8.17 -10.96 -17.51
N PRO A 98 8.37 -10.27 -18.66
CA PRO A 98 7.45 -9.24 -19.14
C PRO A 98 5.99 -9.67 -19.27
N ARG A 99 5.74 -10.89 -19.75
CA ARG A 99 4.37 -11.41 -19.89
C ARG A 99 3.70 -11.69 -18.54
N ALA A 100 4.47 -12.20 -17.57
CA ALA A 100 3.96 -12.43 -16.22
C ALA A 100 3.73 -11.09 -15.49
N THR A 101 4.64 -10.13 -15.62
CA THR A 101 4.48 -8.78 -15.08
C THR A 101 3.21 -8.11 -15.63
N ARG A 102 2.99 -8.21 -16.95
CA ARG A 102 1.77 -7.67 -17.56
C ARG A 102 0.51 -8.27 -16.94
N ARG A 103 0.45 -9.58 -16.75
CA ARG A 103 -0.71 -10.23 -16.09
C ARG A 103 -0.87 -9.76 -14.65
N GLU A 104 0.20 -9.78 -13.86
CA GLU A 104 0.14 -9.34 -12.46
C GLU A 104 -0.40 -7.91 -12.33
N VAL A 105 0.00 -6.99 -13.21
CA VAL A 105 -0.43 -5.60 -13.16
C VAL A 105 -1.86 -5.44 -13.69
N LEU A 106 -2.18 -5.96 -14.89
CA LEU A 106 -3.46 -5.71 -15.54
C LEU A 106 -4.59 -6.52 -14.92
N ASP A 107 -4.40 -7.82 -14.66
CA ASP A 107 -5.45 -8.65 -14.05
C ASP A 107 -5.77 -8.14 -12.63
N GLY A 108 -4.73 -7.66 -11.90
CA GLY A 108 -4.92 -6.99 -10.60
C GLY A 108 -5.72 -5.71 -10.72
N HIS A 109 -5.37 -4.84 -11.67
CA HIS A 109 -6.09 -3.60 -11.94
C HIS A 109 -7.57 -3.85 -12.27
N ASP A 110 -7.85 -4.77 -13.20
CA ASP A 110 -9.20 -5.02 -13.69
C ASP A 110 -10.10 -5.62 -12.59
N ALA A 111 -9.58 -6.58 -11.82
CA ALA A 111 -10.32 -7.17 -10.69
C ALA A 111 -10.66 -6.14 -9.61
N ILE A 112 -9.72 -5.27 -9.27
CA ILE A 112 -9.94 -4.22 -8.28
C ILE A 112 -10.92 -3.18 -8.81
N ALA A 113 -10.78 -2.77 -10.08
CA ALA A 113 -11.72 -1.84 -10.71
C ALA A 113 -13.15 -2.38 -10.72
N GLN A 114 -13.32 -3.66 -11.05
CA GLN A 114 -14.61 -4.33 -11.01
C GLN A 114 -15.20 -4.38 -9.60
N ALA A 115 -14.40 -4.71 -8.60
CA ALA A 115 -14.84 -4.82 -7.22
C ALA A 115 -15.16 -3.45 -6.58
N ALA A 116 -14.36 -2.41 -6.88
CA ALA A 116 -14.51 -1.06 -6.34
C ALA A 116 -15.54 -0.21 -7.09
N GLY A 117 -15.93 -0.60 -8.32
CA GLY A 117 -16.75 0.22 -9.22
C GLY A 117 -16.00 1.42 -9.85
N GLN A 118 -14.71 1.51 -9.64
CA GLN A 118 -13.83 2.55 -10.19
C GLN A 118 -12.39 2.02 -10.30
N PRO A 119 -11.57 2.54 -11.24
CA PRO A 119 -10.19 2.10 -11.37
C PRO A 119 -9.35 2.44 -10.13
N PRO A 120 -8.37 1.58 -9.76
CA PRO A 120 -7.42 1.91 -8.70
C PRO A 120 -6.58 3.12 -9.09
N ARG A 121 -6.35 4.03 -8.13
CA ARG A 121 -5.64 5.30 -8.36
C ARG A 121 -4.13 5.16 -8.37
N TYR A 122 -3.60 4.11 -7.72
CA TYR A 122 -2.18 3.93 -7.46
C TYR A 122 -1.78 2.49 -7.71
N PHE A 123 -0.47 2.30 -7.87
CA PHE A 123 0.15 0.98 -7.92
C PHE A 123 1.25 0.89 -6.87
N ARG A 124 1.37 -0.27 -6.22
CA ARG A 124 2.52 -0.60 -5.35
C ARG A 124 3.00 -2.00 -5.68
N ALA A 125 4.30 -2.15 -5.97
CA ALA A 125 4.89 -3.45 -6.20
C ALA A 125 5.06 -4.20 -4.87
N PRO A 126 4.74 -5.51 -4.80
CA PRO A 126 5.01 -6.33 -3.63
C PRO A 126 6.47 -6.20 -3.17
N TRP A 127 6.68 -6.01 -1.86
CA TRP A 127 8.00 -5.78 -1.23
C TRP A 127 8.80 -4.60 -1.83
N GLY A 128 8.18 -3.73 -2.59
CA GLY A 128 8.87 -2.69 -3.36
C GLY A 128 9.71 -3.22 -4.53
N MET A 129 9.56 -4.49 -4.91
CA MET A 129 10.34 -5.16 -5.95
C MET A 129 9.75 -4.91 -7.33
N THR A 130 10.23 -3.87 -8.00
CA THR A 130 9.82 -3.47 -9.36
C THR A 130 10.69 -4.12 -10.43
N ASN A 131 10.24 -4.07 -11.69
CA ASN A 131 11.06 -4.41 -12.86
C ASN A 131 10.77 -3.46 -14.03
N LEU A 132 11.61 -3.49 -15.08
CA LEU A 132 11.49 -2.56 -16.21
C LEU A 132 10.20 -2.74 -17.02
N ALA A 133 9.58 -3.93 -17.03
CA ALA A 133 8.36 -4.18 -17.79
C ALA A 133 7.11 -3.59 -17.13
N MET A 134 7.17 -3.22 -15.83
CA MET A 134 6.06 -2.67 -15.09
C MET A 134 5.74 -1.23 -15.50
N PHE A 135 6.76 -0.37 -15.59
CA PHE A 135 6.58 1.07 -15.77
C PHE A 135 5.77 1.47 -17.02
N PRO A 136 6.02 0.87 -18.22
CA PRO A 136 5.22 1.17 -19.42
C PRO A 136 3.73 0.83 -19.27
N LEU A 137 3.36 -0.03 -18.33
CA LEU A 137 1.97 -0.42 -18.09
C LEU A 137 1.21 0.61 -17.24
N LEU A 138 1.90 1.31 -16.35
CA LEU A 138 1.27 2.21 -15.39
C LEU A 138 0.83 3.55 -16.01
N GLY A 139 1.58 4.05 -17.00
CA GLY A 139 1.24 5.31 -17.68
C GLY A 139 -0.15 5.31 -18.31
N PRO A 140 -0.49 4.34 -19.19
CA PRO A 140 -1.82 4.23 -19.79
C PRO A 140 -2.95 4.03 -18.77
N LEU A 141 -2.64 3.43 -17.62
CA LEU A 141 -3.60 3.22 -16.52
C LEU A 141 -3.77 4.47 -15.64
N ALA A 142 -2.93 5.49 -15.82
CA ALA A 142 -2.85 6.66 -14.93
C ALA A 142 -2.66 6.29 -13.44
N THR A 143 -1.91 5.21 -13.15
CA THR A 143 -1.65 4.69 -11.81
C THR A 143 -0.19 4.88 -11.42
N PRO A 144 0.21 6.02 -10.82
CA PRO A 144 1.57 6.22 -10.36
C PRO A 144 2.00 5.15 -9.35
N CYS A 145 3.29 4.77 -9.42
CA CYS A 145 3.88 3.84 -8.45
C CYS A 145 4.15 4.57 -7.14
N VAL A 146 3.64 4.01 -6.04
CA VAL A 146 3.79 4.59 -4.71
C VAL A 146 4.49 3.59 -3.79
N PHE A 147 5.58 4.05 -3.17
CA PHE A 147 6.29 3.35 -2.11
C PHE A 147 5.91 3.91 -0.73
N TRP A 148 6.83 3.82 0.21
CA TRP A 148 6.67 4.31 1.58
C TRP A 148 7.95 4.94 2.11
N SER A 149 7.81 5.81 3.06
CA SER A 149 8.94 6.39 3.80
C SER A 149 9.08 5.85 5.21
N VAL A 150 8.03 5.21 5.73
CA VAL A 150 8.00 4.59 7.05
C VAL A 150 7.34 3.22 6.96
N GLN A 151 8.03 2.19 7.45
CA GLN A 151 7.51 0.83 7.56
C GLN A 151 7.74 0.35 8.99
N PRO A 152 6.69 0.32 9.83
CA PRO A 152 6.82 -0.08 11.23
C PRO A 152 6.91 -1.60 11.42
N GLU A 153 6.28 -2.38 10.53
CA GLU A 153 6.42 -3.83 10.46
C GLU A 153 6.94 -4.24 9.09
N GLY A 154 8.11 -4.84 9.03
CA GLY A 154 8.71 -5.36 7.81
C GLY A 154 8.58 -6.89 7.75
N ARG A 155 9.61 -7.57 7.22
CA ARG A 155 9.63 -9.04 7.10
C ARG A 155 9.54 -9.81 8.42
N ARG A 156 9.87 -9.17 9.54
CA ARG A 156 9.76 -9.75 10.88
C ARG A 156 8.55 -9.12 11.58
N PRO A 157 7.74 -9.94 12.27
CA PRO A 157 6.65 -9.45 13.08
C PRO A 157 7.10 -8.35 14.05
N ALA A 158 6.26 -7.35 14.25
CA ALA A 158 6.47 -6.31 15.24
C ALA A 158 5.22 -6.16 16.10
N GLU A 159 5.40 -6.27 17.42
CA GLU A 159 4.32 -6.09 18.37
C GLU A 159 3.69 -4.69 18.27
N PRO A 160 2.40 -4.52 18.61
CA PRO A 160 1.71 -3.23 18.49
C PRO A 160 2.49 -2.05 19.05
N ALA A 161 3.01 -2.16 20.26
CA ALA A 161 3.81 -1.09 20.90
C ALA A 161 5.10 -0.77 20.11
N GLN A 162 5.71 -1.75 19.47
CA GLN A 162 6.90 -1.54 18.63
C GLN A 162 6.52 -0.82 17.32
N GLN A 163 5.37 -1.13 16.74
CA GLN A 163 4.87 -0.45 15.55
C GLN A 163 4.61 1.03 15.86
N VAL A 164 3.91 1.33 16.95
CA VAL A 164 3.67 2.69 17.44
C VAL A 164 5.00 3.45 17.64
N ALA A 165 5.95 2.86 18.39
CA ALA A 165 7.24 3.49 18.66
C ALA A 165 8.07 3.73 17.38
N ARG A 166 7.99 2.84 16.38
CA ARG A 166 8.67 3.02 15.08
C ARG A 166 8.04 4.15 14.27
N CYS A 167 6.70 4.24 14.25
CA CYS A 167 5.99 5.35 13.62
C CYS A 167 6.38 6.68 14.28
N ALA A 168 6.31 6.76 15.59
CA ALA A 168 6.67 7.96 16.36
C ALA A 168 8.11 8.44 16.11
N ARG A 169 9.07 7.52 15.90
CA ARG A 169 10.47 7.91 15.64
C ARG A 169 10.77 8.31 14.20
N ARG A 170 10.04 7.77 13.21
CA ARG A 170 10.43 7.85 11.80
C ARG A 170 9.51 8.68 10.94
N ALA A 171 8.25 8.85 11.36
CA ALA A 171 7.30 9.66 10.62
C ALA A 171 7.60 11.16 10.83
N GLY A 172 7.25 11.93 9.83
CA GLY A 172 7.35 13.38 9.81
C GLY A 172 6.59 13.92 8.60
N PRO A 173 6.63 15.21 8.33
CA PRO A 173 5.90 15.82 7.22
C PRO A 173 6.13 15.10 5.89
N GLY A 174 5.05 14.84 5.19
CA GLY A 174 5.02 14.09 3.94
C GLY A 174 5.14 12.57 4.09
N ALA A 175 5.10 12.00 5.30
CA ALA A 175 5.28 10.57 5.49
C ALA A 175 4.16 9.75 4.84
N ILE A 176 4.56 8.69 4.13
CA ILE A 176 3.72 7.58 3.68
C ILE A 176 4.08 6.40 4.57
N VAL A 177 3.13 5.99 5.43
CA VAL A 177 3.31 4.89 6.38
C VAL A 177 2.75 3.61 5.79
N ASP A 178 3.58 2.59 5.69
CA ASP A 178 3.24 1.27 5.16
C ASP A 178 2.84 0.31 6.28
N LEU A 179 1.60 -0.13 6.23
CA LEU A 179 0.95 -1.04 7.18
C LEU A 179 0.38 -2.24 6.41
N HIS A 180 -0.01 -3.31 7.11
CA HIS A 180 -0.55 -4.50 6.47
C HIS A 180 -1.88 -4.88 7.14
N ASP A 181 -2.99 -4.70 6.42
CA ASP A 181 -4.34 -5.03 6.92
C ASP A 181 -4.73 -6.50 6.72
N ALA A 182 -3.82 -7.27 6.11
CA ALA A 182 -3.96 -8.71 5.91
C ALA A 182 -2.61 -9.42 6.08
N ASP A 183 -2.63 -10.76 6.06
CA ASP A 183 -1.45 -11.58 6.31
C ASP A 183 -0.53 -11.68 5.08
N GLY A 184 0.35 -10.69 4.88
CA GLY A 184 1.61 -10.83 4.16
C GLY A 184 2.72 -11.36 5.08
N VAL A 185 2.64 -11.00 6.37
CA VAL A 185 3.37 -11.62 7.49
C VAL A 185 2.30 -12.23 8.42
N PRO A 186 2.42 -13.52 8.83
CA PRO A 186 1.39 -14.15 9.64
C PRO A 186 0.98 -13.33 10.86
N GLY A 187 -0.32 -13.08 11.01
CA GLY A 187 -0.92 -12.30 12.09
C GLY A 187 -0.73 -10.77 11.97
N ALA A 188 -0.25 -10.25 10.82
CA ALA A 188 -0.04 -8.81 10.62
C ALA A 188 -1.32 -8.00 10.80
N GLY A 189 -2.43 -8.41 10.17
CA GLY A 189 -3.71 -7.73 10.29
C GLY A 189 -4.22 -7.63 11.73
N ALA A 190 -4.09 -8.71 12.51
CA ALA A 190 -4.48 -8.71 13.92
C ALA A 190 -3.59 -7.78 14.77
N ARG A 191 -2.27 -7.80 14.56
CA ARG A 191 -1.34 -6.89 15.25
C ARG A 191 -1.60 -5.43 14.87
N LEU A 192 -1.89 -5.15 13.60
CA LEU A 192 -2.22 -3.82 13.14
C LEU A 192 -3.48 -3.29 13.83
N THR A 193 -4.54 -4.09 13.93
CA THR A 193 -5.77 -3.67 14.62
C THR A 193 -5.47 -3.19 16.05
N GLY A 194 -4.56 -3.87 16.76
CA GLY A 194 -4.12 -3.44 18.09
C GLY A 194 -3.17 -2.24 18.10
N ALA A 195 -2.44 -1.99 17.01
CA ALA A 195 -1.47 -0.90 16.92
C ALA A 195 -2.08 0.42 16.40
N LEU A 196 -3.12 0.33 15.57
CA LEU A 196 -3.62 1.45 14.77
C LEU A 196 -4.06 2.67 15.59
N PRO A 197 -4.82 2.53 16.69
CA PRO A 197 -5.15 3.69 17.54
C PRO A 197 -3.90 4.42 18.05
N GLY A 198 -2.93 3.67 18.59
CA GLY A 198 -1.68 4.25 19.08
C GLY A 198 -0.82 4.87 17.98
N ILE A 199 -0.84 4.33 16.75
CA ILE A 199 -0.16 4.94 15.60
C ILE A 199 -0.80 6.29 15.27
N VAL A 200 -2.13 6.36 15.20
CA VAL A 200 -2.87 7.61 14.93
C VAL A 200 -2.54 8.66 15.98
N ASP A 201 -2.62 8.29 17.26
CA ASP A 201 -2.34 9.20 18.38
C ASP A 201 -0.88 9.68 18.37
N ALA A 202 0.07 8.79 18.13
CA ALA A 202 1.49 9.14 18.06
C ALA A 202 1.80 10.13 16.92
N LEU A 203 1.18 9.95 15.76
CA LEU A 203 1.37 10.85 14.61
C LEU A 203 0.69 12.21 14.85
N ARG A 204 -0.51 12.23 15.39
CA ARG A 204 -1.21 13.46 15.77
C ARG A 204 -0.48 14.21 16.89
N GLY A 205 0.06 13.49 17.87
CA GLY A 205 0.88 14.07 18.95
C GLY A 205 2.16 14.77 18.46
N GLN A 206 2.62 14.45 17.25
CA GLN A 206 3.72 15.16 16.57
C GLN A 206 3.24 16.35 15.73
N GLY A 207 1.97 16.70 15.79
CA GLY A 207 1.37 17.78 14.99
C GLY A 207 1.09 17.39 13.53
N LEU A 208 1.12 16.10 13.19
CA LEU A 208 0.79 15.64 11.83
C LEU A 208 -0.72 15.50 11.64
N THR A 209 -1.23 16.05 10.54
CA THR A 209 -2.59 15.80 10.08
C THR A 209 -2.60 14.58 9.16
N LEU A 210 -3.43 13.59 9.50
CA LEU A 210 -3.59 12.40 8.68
C LEU A 210 -4.61 12.64 7.58
N VAL A 211 -4.19 12.45 6.33
CA VAL A 211 -4.99 12.71 5.12
C VAL A 211 -4.96 11.49 4.19
N PRO A 212 -5.97 11.30 3.31
CA PRO A 212 -5.89 10.31 2.26
C PRO A 212 -4.69 10.59 1.33
N LEU A 213 -4.20 9.56 0.64
CA LEU A 213 -2.99 9.66 -0.17
C LEU A 213 -3.10 10.71 -1.27
N ARG A 214 -4.30 10.87 -1.87
CA ARG A 214 -4.59 11.89 -2.90
C ARG A 214 -4.41 13.34 -2.43
N ASP A 215 -4.53 13.59 -1.13
CA ASP A 215 -4.39 14.95 -0.55
C ASP A 215 -2.95 15.19 -0.04
N LEU A 216 -2.15 14.13 0.07
CA LEU A 216 -0.74 14.20 0.43
C LEU A 216 0.15 14.52 -0.78
N LEU A 217 -0.20 13.99 -1.96
CA LEU A 217 0.57 14.09 -3.21
C LEU A 217 0.12 15.28 -4.04
#